data_cd3bff1e3fe743377e407a283719316c
#
_entry.id   cd3bff1e3fe743377e407a283719316c
#
_cell.length_a   1.000
_cell.length_b   1.000
_cell.length_c   1.000
_cell.angle_alpha   90.00
_cell.angle_beta   90.00
_cell.angle_gamma   90.00
#
_symmetry.space_group_name_H-M   'P 1'
#
loop_
_entity.id
_entity.type
_entity.pdbx_description
1 polymer ?
#
loop_
_entity_poly.entity_id
_entity_poly.type
_entity_poly.pdbx_seq_one_letter_code
_entity_poly.pdbx_strand_id
1 'polypeptide(L)'
;MAYTQINPATGKKFRLISAPVVKKDAKALVTGKPVYTDDLAPKDCLIVKVLRSPYAHALIEEIDCKVASRVPGIECILTWKDVPQKRFTMAGQTYPEPSPYDRLILDQRVRFVGDAVAIIAGETEAAVDHAMRLIKVKYQVLEPVLDMHDSKDGKILVHPEDNWKALCNVGADNKRNLCASGGETHGDLEAAFAGCSHIVEKTYHTKANQQAMMETFRAFTYMDVYGRLNVVASTQVPFHVRRILAHALDVSKSRIRVIKPRIGGGFGAKQTVV
;
A
#
# COMPACT_ATOMS: atom_id res chain seq x y z
N MET A 1 2.71 38.02 -0.83
CA MET A 1 1.40 38.69 -0.97
C MET A 1 0.59 38.41 0.28
N ALA A 2 0.19 39.46 1.01
CA ALA A 2 -0.70 39.32 2.16
C ALA A 2 -2.08 38.94 1.63
N TYR A 3 -2.57 37.74 1.95
CA TYR A 3 -3.93 37.34 1.61
C TYR A 3 -4.91 38.29 2.29
N THR A 4 -5.78 38.91 1.50
CA THR A 4 -6.79 39.85 1.99
C THR A 4 -7.76 39.09 2.91
N GLN A 5 -7.71 39.39 4.19
CA GLN A 5 -8.59 38.80 5.22
C GLN A 5 -10.03 39.33 5.15
N ILE A 6 -10.44 39.88 4.02
CA ILE A 6 -11.72 40.57 3.84
C ILE A 6 -12.64 39.70 2.97
N ASN A 7 -13.84 39.47 3.44
CA ASN A 7 -14.90 38.79 2.67
C ASN A 7 -15.32 39.72 1.50
N PRO A 8 -15.14 39.30 0.25
CA PRO A 8 -15.45 40.16 -0.92
C PRO A 8 -16.96 40.49 -1.05
N ALA A 9 -17.84 39.65 -0.51
CA ALA A 9 -19.30 39.87 -0.59
C ALA A 9 -19.80 40.83 0.49
N THR A 10 -19.14 40.96 1.64
CA THR A 10 -19.62 41.73 2.79
C THR A 10 -18.71 42.87 3.21
N GLY A 11 -17.50 42.95 2.64
CA GLY A 11 -16.45 43.90 3.04
C GLY A 11 -15.92 43.73 4.48
N LYS A 12 -16.36 42.68 5.19
CA LYS A 12 -15.97 42.44 6.58
C LYS A 12 -14.78 41.49 6.66
N LYS A 13 -13.95 41.70 7.71
CA LYS A 13 -12.82 40.80 7.99
C LYS A 13 -13.32 39.41 8.34
N PHE A 14 -12.72 38.37 7.75
CA PHE A 14 -12.99 36.99 8.16
C PHE A 14 -12.50 36.75 9.58
N ARG A 15 -13.29 36.05 10.36
CA ARG A 15 -12.99 35.76 11.77
C ARG A 15 -11.97 34.60 11.92
N LEU A 16 -12.05 33.60 11.01
CA LEU A 16 -11.24 32.37 11.09
C LEU A 16 -10.35 32.16 9.87
N ILE A 17 -10.80 32.58 8.70
CA ILE A 17 -10.00 32.40 7.46
C ILE A 17 -8.73 33.27 7.58
N SER A 18 -7.57 32.63 7.31
CA SER A 18 -6.24 33.23 7.44
C SER A 18 -5.86 33.65 8.88
N ALA A 19 -6.60 33.26 9.89
CA ALA A 19 -6.21 33.44 11.29
C ALA A 19 -5.22 32.35 11.72
N PRO A 20 -4.26 32.63 12.62
CA PRO A 20 -3.33 31.63 13.17
C PRO A 20 -4.04 30.75 14.20
N VAL A 21 -4.79 29.75 13.70
CA VAL A 21 -5.52 28.83 14.57
C VAL A 21 -4.59 27.72 15.05
N VAL A 22 -4.50 27.53 16.36
CA VAL A 22 -3.70 26.46 16.97
C VAL A 22 -4.34 25.10 16.68
N LYS A 23 -3.54 24.10 16.29
CA LYS A 23 -4.00 22.72 16.18
C LYS A 23 -4.54 22.21 17.50
N LYS A 24 -5.66 21.46 17.48
CA LYS A 24 -6.32 20.90 18.68
C LYS A 24 -5.38 20.05 19.55
N ASP A 25 -4.44 19.37 18.90
CA ASP A 25 -3.50 18.42 19.52
C ASP A 25 -2.06 18.98 19.61
N ALA A 26 -1.85 20.25 19.29
CA ALA A 26 -0.51 20.87 19.31
C ALA A 26 0.21 20.67 20.64
N LYS A 27 -0.50 20.87 21.78
CA LYS A 27 0.06 20.69 23.13
C LYS A 27 0.53 19.26 23.37
N ALA A 28 -0.27 18.26 22.97
CA ALA A 28 0.09 16.86 23.12
C ALA A 28 1.36 16.51 22.34
N LEU A 29 1.48 17.03 21.11
CA LEU A 29 2.66 16.83 20.26
C LEU A 29 3.94 17.41 20.87
N VAL A 30 3.92 18.69 21.28
CA VAL A 30 5.11 19.36 21.81
C VAL A 30 5.50 18.92 23.21
N THR A 31 4.61 18.24 23.92
CA THR A 31 4.88 17.65 25.24
C THR A 31 5.16 16.15 25.21
N GLY A 32 5.31 15.54 24.00
CA GLY A 32 5.67 14.14 23.83
C GLY A 32 4.64 13.12 24.36
N LYS A 33 3.36 13.45 24.35
CA LYS A 33 2.33 12.49 24.77
C LYS A 33 2.15 11.41 23.71
N PRO A 34 2.02 10.11 24.10
CA PRO A 34 1.78 8.99 23.20
C PRO A 34 0.54 9.21 22.35
N VAL A 35 0.64 9.09 21.05
CA VAL A 35 -0.46 9.33 20.09
C VAL A 35 -0.31 8.57 18.79
N TYR A 36 0.84 7.93 18.56
CA TYR A 36 1.15 7.14 17.37
C TYR A 36 0.67 5.71 17.51
N THR A 37 0.69 4.95 16.41
CA THR A 37 0.15 3.59 16.39
C THR A 37 0.84 2.66 17.39
N ASP A 38 2.18 2.67 17.46
CA ASP A 38 2.94 1.82 18.39
C ASP A 38 2.72 2.22 19.85
N ASP A 39 2.48 3.50 20.14
CA ASP A 39 2.17 3.97 21.50
C ASP A 39 0.83 3.42 22.02
N LEU A 40 -0.07 3.05 21.12
CA LEU A 40 -1.42 2.59 21.44
C LEU A 40 -1.55 1.06 21.39
N ALA A 41 -0.54 0.36 20.88
CA ALA A 41 -0.59 -1.10 20.77
C ALA A 41 -0.56 -1.73 22.18
N PRO A 42 -1.45 -2.70 22.48
CA PRO A 42 -1.38 -3.48 23.71
C PRO A 42 -0.04 -4.21 23.84
N LYS A 43 0.46 -4.32 25.07
CA LYS A 43 1.77 -4.97 25.32
C LYS A 43 1.76 -6.49 25.10
N ASP A 44 0.58 -7.07 25.13
CA ASP A 44 0.32 -8.51 24.93
C ASP A 44 -0.13 -8.85 23.49
N CYS A 45 0.04 -7.93 22.54
CA CYS A 45 -0.19 -8.20 21.13
C CYS A 45 0.79 -9.25 20.61
N LEU A 46 0.31 -10.14 19.75
CA LEU A 46 1.18 -10.96 18.92
C LEU A 46 2.02 -10.09 17.98
N ILE A 47 3.25 -10.48 17.79
CA ILE A 47 4.15 -9.89 16.79
C ILE A 47 3.93 -10.58 15.46
N VAL A 48 3.67 -9.79 14.42
CA VAL A 48 3.45 -10.30 13.06
C VAL A 48 4.58 -9.80 12.14
N LYS A 49 5.23 -10.74 11.46
CA LYS A 49 6.23 -10.44 10.42
C LYS A 49 5.89 -11.15 9.12
N VAL A 50 6.44 -10.63 8.03
CA VAL A 50 6.24 -11.17 6.68
C VAL A 50 7.55 -11.71 6.15
N LEU A 51 7.58 -13.01 5.80
CA LEU A 51 8.66 -13.58 5.02
C LEU A 51 8.58 -13.06 3.60
N ARG A 52 9.70 -12.58 3.07
CA ARG A 52 9.76 -11.91 1.77
C ARG A 52 10.61 -12.67 0.77
N SER A 53 10.23 -12.58 -0.50
CA SER A 53 10.95 -13.22 -1.60
C SER A 53 12.32 -12.58 -1.85
N PRO A 54 13.37 -13.38 -2.02
CA PRO A 54 14.66 -12.90 -2.52
C PRO A 54 14.71 -12.77 -4.04
N TYR A 55 13.69 -13.27 -4.76
CA TYR A 55 13.66 -13.29 -6.22
C TYR A 55 12.72 -12.21 -6.78
N ALA A 56 13.11 -11.66 -7.92
CA ALA A 56 12.34 -10.65 -8.64
C ALA A 56 11.14 -11.25 -9.39
N HIS A 57 11.24 -12.52 -9.84
CA HIS A 57 10.14 -13.24 -10.47
C HIS A 57 10.33 -14.74 -10.24
N ALA A 58 9.35 -15.38 -9.61
CA ALA A 58 9.36 -16.82 -9.38
C ALA A 58 7.96 -17.35 -9.09
N LEU A 59 7.80 -18.67 -9.23
CA LEU A 59 6.67 -19.42 -8.70
C LEU A 59 7.11 -20.15 -7.43
N ILE A 60 6.28 -20.11 -6.39
CA ILE A 60 6.47 -20.87 -5.18
C ILE A 60 5.93 -22.28 -5.44
N GLU A 61 6.84 -23.26 -5.55
CA GLU A 61 6.46 -24.66 -5.71
C GLU A 61 6.04 -25.28 -4.38
N GLU A 62 6.80 -25.00 -3.30
CA GLU A 62 6.56 -25.56 -1.99
C GLU A 62 7.01 -24.58 -0.90
N ILE A 63 6.25 -24.56 0.22
CA ILE A 63 6.65 -23.92 1.47
C ILE A 63 6.56 -24.97 2.58
N ASP A 64 7.70 -25.30 3.18
CA ASP A 64 7.76 -26.20 4.35
C ASP A 64 7.88 -25.38 5.64
N CYS A 65 6.78 -25.34 6.40
CA CYS A 65 6.66 -24.66 7.68
C CYS A 65 6.72 -25.63 8.88
N LYS A 66 6.91 -26.96 8.69
CA LYS A 66 6.75 -27.98 9.73
C LYS A 66 7.65 -27.77 10.95
N VAL A 67 8.89 -27.35 10.74
CA VAL A 67 9.83 -27.09 11.82
C VAL A 67 9.55 -25.72 12.42
N ALA A 68 9.30 -24.72 11.60
CA ALA A 68 9.02 -23.34 12.02
C ALA A 68 7.77 -23.25 12.93
N SER A 69 6.71 -24.00 12.62
CA SER A 69 5.46 -24.01 13.40
C SER A 69 5.61 -24.65 14.80
N ARG A 70 6.70 -25.35 15.07
CA ARG A 70 7.00 -25.96 16.39
C ARG A 70 7.87 -25.08 17.28
N VAL A 71 8.30 -23.93 16.80
CA VAL A 71 9.06 -22.96 17.61
C VAL A 71 8.15 -22.47 18.74
N PRO A 72 8.59 -22.57 20.01
CA PRO A 72 7.79 -22.08 21.13
C PRO A 72 7.44 -20.62 20.99
N GLY A 73 6.17 -20.27 21.25
CA GLY A 73 5.63 -18.93 21.10
C GLY A 73 5.19 -18.56 19.67
N ILE A 74 5.20 -19.49 18.72
CA ILE A 74 4.57 -19.29 17.41
C ILE A 74 3.11 -19.69 17.47
N GLU A 75 2.25 -18.76 17.12
CA GLU A 75 0.78 -18.94 17.10
C GLU A 75 0.31 -19.47 15.74
N CYS A 76 0.74 -18.85 14.64
CA CYS A 76 0.43 -19.34 13.30
C CYS A 76 1.43 -18.90 12.24
N ILE A 77 1.46 -19.66 11.15
CA ILE A 77 2.18 -19.33 9.92
C ILE A 77 1.18 -19.50 8.78
N LEU A 78 0.92 -18.42 8.04
CA LEU A 78 0.00 -18.41 6.91
C LEU A 78 0.76 -18.32 5.59
N THR A 79 0.35 -19.12 4.63
CA THR A 79 0.86 -19.15 3.26
C THR A 79 -0.23 -18.75 2.27
N TRP A 80 0.06 -18.71 0.99
CA TRP A 80 -0.93 -18.45 -0.06
C TRP A 80 -2.10 -19.45 -0.05
N LYS A 81 -1.95 -20.64 0.56
CA LYS A 81 -3.00 -21.65 0.69
C LYS A 81 -4.00 -21.33 1.80
N ASP A 82 -3.61 -20.51 2.75
CA ASP A 82 -4.33 -20.28 4.00
C ASP A 82 -5.13 -18.95 3.99
N VAL A 83 -4.98 -18.14 2.95
CA VAL A 83 -5.60 -16.82 2.83
C VAL A 83 -6.57 -16.74 1.65
N PRO A 84 -7.57 -15.83 1.69
CA PRO A 84 -8.49 -15.65 0.57
C PRO A 84 -7.75 -15.33 -0.75
N GLN A 85 -8.10 -16.04 -1.82
CA GLN A 85 -7.54 -15.86 -3.16
C GLN A 85 -8.38 -14.85 -3.96
N LYS A 86 -8.76 -13.74 -3.35
CA LYS A 86 -9.55 -12.67 -3.96
C LYS A 86 -8.67 -11.48 -4.28
N ARG A 87 -8.59 -11.15 -5.58
CA ARG A 87 -7.75 -10.03 -6.01
C ARG A 87 -8.31 -8.70 -5.55
N PHE A 88 -7.43 -7.82 -5.14
CA PHE A 88 -7.71 -6.45 -4.73
C PHE A 88 -6.68 -5.49 -5.33
N THR A 89 -6.94 -4.19 -5.22
CA THR A 89 -5.96 -3.16 -5.56
C THR A 89 -5.43 -2.49 -4.30
N MET A 90 -4.16 -2.13 -4.29
CA MET A 90 -3.57 -1.31 -3.23
C MET A 90 -3.67 0.19 -3.51
N ALA A 91 -3.94 0.58 -4.74
CA ALA A 91 -3.97 1.97 -5.18
C ALA A 91 -5.39 2.49 -5.35
N GLY A 92 -5.52 3.81 -5.45
CA GLY A 92 -6.77 4.49 -5.71
C GLY A 92 -7.52 4.94 -4.46
N GLN A 93 -7.90 6.21 -4.42
CA GLN A 93 -8.60 6.84 -3.29
C GLN A 93 -10.09 7.02 -3.54
N THR A 94 -10.53 6.83 -4.78
CA THR A 94 -11.93 6.93 -5.21
C THR A 94 -12.59 5.56 -5.29
N TYR A 95 -13.85 5.51 -5.65
CA TYR A 95 -14.56 4.27 -5.96
C TYR A 95 -15.45 4.52 -7.21
N PRO A 96 -15.38 3.63 -8.23
CA PRO A 96 -14.45 2.49 -8.34
C PRO A 96 -12.99 2.97 -8.38
N GLU A 97 -12.08 2.16 -7.87
CA GLU A 97 -10.66 2.48 -7.84
C GLU A 97 -10.10 2.54 -9.27
N PRO A 98 -9.43 3.66 -9.68
CA PRO A 98 -8.82 3.79 -10.99
C PRO A 98 -7.47 3.04 -11.05
N SER A 99 -7.50 1.74 -10.78
CA SER A 99 -6.34 0.89 -10.71
C SER A 99 -6.73 -0.57 -10.92
N PRO A 100 -5.87 -1.41 -11.50
CA PRO A 100 -6.11 -2.84 -11.61
C PRO A 100 -6.24 -3.54 -10.25
N TYR A 101 -7.05 -4.59 -10.23
CA TYR A 101 -7.14 -5.56 -9.14
C TYR A 101 -6.14 -6.67 -9.41
N ASP A 102 -4.89 -6.43 -9.04
CA ASP A 102 -3.71 -7.21 -9.40
C ASP A 102 -3.02 -7.89 -8.21
N ARG A 103 -3.47 -7.62 -6.99
CA ARG A 103 -2.88 -8.13 -5.75
C ARG A 103 -3.72 -9.22 -5.11
N LEU A 104 -3.04 -10.17 -4.45
CA LEU A 104 -3.56 -11.09 -3.45
C LEU A 104 -2.89 -10.79 -2.10
N ILE A 105 -3.46 -11.26 -1.00
CA ILE A 105 -2.83 -11.15 0.34
C ILE A 105 -1.48 -11.85 0.33
N LEU A 106 -1.46 -13.10 -0.12
CA LEU A 106 -0.27 -13.88 -0.46
C LEU A 106 -0.52 -14.56 -1.79
N ASP A 107 0.45 -14.53 -2.69
CA ASP A 107 0.36 -15.14 -4.01
C ASP A 107 1.39 -16.25 -4.17
N GLN A 108 1.07 -17.24 -4.99
CA GLN A 108 2.02 -18.27 -5.39
C GLN A 108 3.09 -17.72 -6.33
N ARG A 109 2.78 -16.65 -7.07
CA ARG A 109 3.72 -15.93 -7.93
C ARG A 109 4.28 -14.70 -7.20
N VAL A 110 5.60 -14.64 -7.06
CA VAL A 110 6.30 -13.43 -6.59
C VAL A 110 6.77 -12.63 -7.81
N ARG A 111 6.63 -11.30 -7.74
CA ARG A 111 6.81 -10.37 -8.88
C ARG A 111 7.87 -9.31 -8.66
N PHE A 112 8.42 -9.23 -7.44
CA PHE A 112 9.54 -8.32 -7.14
C PHE A 112 10.31 -8.83 -5.92
N VAL A 113 11.56 -8.40 -5.76
CA VAL A 113 12.35 -8.68 -4.56
C VAL A 113 11.68 -8.02 -3.36
N GLY A 114 11.34 -8.83 -2.35
CA GLY A 114 10.59 -8.36 -1.18
C GLY A 114 9.09 -8.60 -1.24
N ASP A 115 8.56 -9.26 -2.28
CA ASP A 115 7.15 -9.68 -2.34
C ASP A 115 6.81 -10.64 -1.19
N ALA A 116 5.56 -10.60 -0.69
CA ALA A 116 5.15 -11.37 0.47
C ALA A 116 5.00 -12.87 0.14
N VAL A 117 5.61 -13.73 0.96
CA VAL A 117 5.63 -15.19 0.80
C VAL A 117 4.85 -15.91 1.89
N ALA A 118 5.03 -15.50 3.14
CA ALA A 118 4.31 -16.04 4.29
C ALA A 118 4.16 -14.97 5.37
N ILE A 119 3.11 -15.10 6.19
CA ILE A 119 2.84 -14.27 7.36
C ILE A 119 3.06 -15.12 8.60
N ILE A 120 3.85 -14.66 9.55
CA ILE A 120 4.20 -15.36 10.78
C ILE A 120 3.74 -14.52 11.97
N ALA A 121 2.96 -15.10 12.87
CA ALA A 121 2.51 -14.50 14.11
C ALA A 121 3.01 -15.29 15.32
N GLY A 122 3.51 -14.59 16.32
CA GLY A 122 4.01 -15.20 17.55
C GLY A 122 4.11 -14.22 18.71
N GLU A 123 4.35 -14.74 19.91
CA GLU A 123 4.35 -13.99 21.16
C GLU A 123 5.53 -13.01 21.29
N THR A 124 6.67 -13.33 20.67
CA THR A 124 7.87 -12.50 20.75
C THR A 124 8.53 -12.33 19.39
N GLU A 125 9.19 -11.19 19.21
CA GLU A 125 9.96 -10.92 18.00
C GLU A 125 11.06 -11.98 17.76
N ALA A 126 11.74 -12.42 18.82
CA ALA A 126 12.78 -13.45 18.74
C ALA A 126 12.23 -14.80 18.25
N ALA A 127 11.05 -15.23 18.73
CA ALA A 127 10.40 -16.44 18.27
C ALA A 127 10.00 -16.34 16.79
N VAL A 128 9.41 -15.23 16.37
CA VAL A 128 9.02 -14.99 14.99
C VAL A 128 10.24 -14.98 14.06
N ASP A 129 11.32 -14.29 14.43
CA ASP A 129 12.56 -14.25 13.65
C ASP A 129 13.23 -15.62 13.56
N HIS A 130 13.18 -16.40 14.64
CA HIS A 130 13.68 -17.78 14.63
C HIS A 130 12.86 -18.65 13.67
N ALA A 131 11.52 -18.61 13.77
CA ALA A 131 10.63 -19.36 12.90
C ALA A 131 10.84 -18.99 11.42
N MET A 132 10.95 -17.69 11.10
CA MET A 132 11.21 -17.23 9.74
C MET A 132 12.45 -17.85 9.11
N ARG A 133 13.53 -18.02 9.88
CA ARG A 133 14.76 -18.66 9.38
C ARG A 133 14.63 -20.15 9.13
N LEU A 134 13.64 -20.81 9.75
CA LEU A 134 13.38 -22.25 9.62
C LEU A 134 12.41 -22.60 8.50
N ILE A 135 11.67 -21.61 7.96
CA ILE A 135 10.80 -21.81 6.80
C ILE A 135 11.66 -22.07 5.57
N LYS A 136 11.37 -23.18 4.88
CA LYS A 136 12.02 -23.53 3.63
C LYS A 136 11.07 -23.29 2.47
N VAL A 137 11.51 -22.53 1.47
CA VAL A 137 10.72 -22.22 0.28
C VAL A 137 11.46 -22.73 -0.95
N LYS A 138 10.77 -23.54 -1.74
CA LYS A 138 11.24 -23.99 -3.04
C LYS A 138 10.64 -23.10 -4.13
N TYR A 139 11.51 -22.46 -4.90
CA TYR A 139 11.12 -21.57 -5.98
C TYR A 139 11.49 -22.14 -7.34
N GLN A 140 10.58 -22.03 -8.28
CA GLN A 140 10.90 -22.04 -9.71
C GLN A 140 11.18 -20.59 -10.12
N VAL A 141 12.46 -20.26 -10.28
CA VAL A 141 12.87 -18.91 -10.69
C VAL A 141 12.52 -18.69 -12.16
N LEU A 142 11.89 -17.56 -12.44
CA LEU A 142 11.48 -17.13 -13.77
C LEU A 142 12.31 -15.93 -14.21
N GLU A 143 12.33 -15.68 -15.50
CA GLU A 143 12.95 -14.48 -16.07
C GLU A 143 12.20 -13.23 -15.60
N PRO A 144 12.88 -12.24 -14.96
CA PRO A 144 12.25 -11.03 -14.50
C PRO A 144 12.25 -9.94 -15.60
N VAL A 145 11.28 -9.02 -15.51
CA VAL A 145 11.29 -7.76 -16.27
C VAL A 145 11.85 -6.68 -15.35
N LEU A 146 13.07 -6.24 -15.58
CA LEU A 146 13.78 -5.28 -14.72
C LEU A 146 13.86 -3.87 -15.34
N ASP A 147 13.72 -3.75 -16.65
CA ASP A 147 13.65 -2.46 -17.34
C ASP A 147 12.22 -2.18 -17.80
N MET A 148 11.72 -0.98 -17.48
CA MET A 148 10.36 -0.57 -17.85
C MET A 148 10.20 -0.44 -19.38
N HIS A 149 11.28 -0.18 -20.11
CA HIS A 149 11.25 -0.07 -21.58
C HIS A 149 11.03 -1.43 -22.25
N ASP A 150 11.45 -2.53 -21.60
CA ASP A 150 11.26 -3.89 -22.08
C ASP A 150 9.91 -4.48 -21.63
N SER A 151 9.20 -3.79 -20.72
CA SER A 151 7.97 -4.29 -20.11
C SER A 151 6.78 -4.21 -21.05
N LYS A 152 6.55 -3.03 -21.63
CA LYS A 152 5.38 -2.78 -22.50
C LYS A 152 5.47 -3.64 -23.74
N ASP A 153 4.41 -4.39 -24.02
CA ASP A 153 4.29 -5.32 -25.14
C ASP A 153 5.40 -6.41 -25.18
N GLY A 154 6.08 -6.61 -24.03
CA GLY A 154 7.12 -7.61 -23.85
C GLY A 154 6.57 -9.05 -23.83
N LYS A 155 7.45 -10.02 -24.06
CA LYS A 155 7.09 -11.46 -24.08
C LYS A 155 6.77 -12.00 -22.69
N ILE A 156 7.35 -11.40 -21.64
CA ILE A 156 7.17 -11.83 -20.25
C ILE A 156 6.07 -10.99 -19.62
N LEU A 157 4.99 -11.65 -19.22
CA LEU A 157 3.87 -11.01 -18.54
C LEU A 157 4.06 -11.02 -17.04
N VAL A 158 3.97 -9.84 -16.41
CA VAL A 158 4.01 -9.67 -14.97
C VAL A 158 2.74 -10.24 -14.33
N HIS A 159 1.59 -10.02 -14.97
CA HIS A 159 0.29 -10.53 -14.58
C HIS A 159 -0.35 -11.35 -15.71
N PRO A 160 0.06 -12.62 -15.90
CA PRO A 160 -0.48 -13.47 -16.97
C PRO A 160 -1.89 -14.00 -16.66
N GLU A 161 -2.41 -13.82 -15.42
CA GLU A 161 -3.64 -14.41 -14.91
C GLU A 161 -4.88 -13.84 -15.62
N ASP A 162 -5.88 -14.68 -15.84
CA ASP A 162 -7.14 -14.27 -16.50
C ASP A 162 -8.15 -13.62 -15.54
N ASN A 163 -7.96 -13.77 -14.22
CA ASN A 163 -8.81 -13.13 -13.21
C ASN A 163 -8.37 -11.70 -12.83
N TRP A 164 -7.39 -11.14 -13.54
CA TRP A 164 -6.98 -9.75 -13.45
C TRP A 164 -8.03 -8.84 -14.10
N LYS A 165 -8.34 -7.70 -13.49
CA LYS A 165 -9.29 -6.73 -14.06
C LYS A 165 -9.08 -5.33 -13.45
N ALA A 166 -9.57 -4.30 -14.16
CA ALA A 166 -9.80 -2.97 -13.64
C ALA A 166 -11.32 -2.70 -13.54
N LEU A 167 -11.77 -1.99 -12.50
CA LEU A 167 -13.20 -1.66 -12.33
C LEU A 167 -13.63 -0.44 -13.11
N CYS A 168 -12.70 0.43 -13.50
CA CYS A 168 -12.94 1.53 -14.43
C CYS A 168 -11.97 1.46 -15.60
N ASN A 169 -12.37 2.08 -16.70
CA ASN A 169 -11.52 2.15 -17.89
C ASN A 169 -10.37 3.13 -17.62
N VAL A 170 -9.21 2.59 -17.31
CA VAL A 170 -7.94 3.32 -17.14
C VAL A 170 -6.94 3.00 -18.25
N GLY A 171 -7.38 2.32 -19.32
CA GLY A 171 -6.49 1.87 -20.38
C GLY A 171 -5.50 0.79 -19.93
N ALA A 172 -5.89 0.00 -18.92
CA ALA A 172 -5.09 -1.10 -18.38
C ALA A 172 -5.25 -2.36 -19.23
N ASP A 173 -4.13 -3.07 -19.49
CA ASP A 173 -4.10 -4.32 -20.24
C ASP A 173 -2.95 -5.19 -19.72
N ASN A 174 -3.26 -6.27 -19.01
CA ASN A 174 -2.24 -7.16 -18.46
C ASN A 174 -1.50 -7.98 -19.53
N LYS A 175 -2.12 -8.20 -20.71
CA LYS A 175 -1.47 -8.92 -21.82
C LYS A 175 -0.42 -8.07 -22.55
N ARG A 176 -0.39 -6.77 -22.25
CA ARG A 176 0.58 -5.80 -22.72
C ARG A 176 1.46 -5.23 -21.60
N ASN A 177 1.35 -5.76 -20.38
CA ASN A 177 1.97 -5.20 -19.16
C ASN A 177 1.61 -3.72 -18.88
N LEU A 178 0.41 -3.29 -19.26
CA LEU A 178 -0.06 -1.93 -19.02
C LEU A 178 -0.94 -1.88 -17.76
N CYS A 179 -0.53 -1.12 -16.76
CA CYS A 179 -1.35 -0.84 -15.58
C CYS A 179 -2.33 0.30 -15.82
N ALA A 180 -2.00 1.24 -16.70
CA ALA A 180 -2.86 2.31 -17.17
C ALA A 180 -2.32 2.88 -18.47
N SER A 181 -3.18 3.49 -19.28
CA SER A 181 -2.81 4.33 -20.41
C SER A 181 -3.87 5.39 -20.64
N GLY A 182 -3.46 6.56 -21.11
CA GLY A 182 -4.36 7.66 -21.42
C GLY A 182 -3.60 8.80 -22.08
N GLY A 183 -4.34 9.73 -22.65
CA GLY A 183 -3.80 10.93 -23.24
C GLY A 183 -4.87 11.98 -23.40
N GLU A 184 -4.46 13.22 -23.42
CA GLU A 184 -5.30 14.38 -23.68
C GLU A 184 -4.55 15.33 -24.59
N THR A 185 -5.22 15.84 -25.62
CA THR A 185 -4.64 16.78 -26.57
C THR A 185 -5.57 17.98 -26.70
N HIS A 186 -4.99 19.17 -26.56
CA HIS A 186 -5.70 20.45 -26.72
C HIS A 186 -5.12 21.21 -27.91
N GLY A 187 -5.98 21.61 -28.85
CA GLY A 187 -5.61 22.35 -30.04
C GLY A 187 -4.87 21.50 -31.07
N ASP A 188 -4.22 22.18 -32.01
CA ASP A 188 -3.37 21.56 -33.05
C ASP A 188 -1.91 21.63 -32.60
N LEU A 189 -1.41 20.49 -32.09
CA LEU A 189 -0.06 20.37 -31.55
C LEU A 189 1.01 20.55 -32.64
N GLU A 190 0.78 19.98 -33.82
CA GLU A 190 1.73 20.06 -34.94
C GLU A 190 1.87 21.49 -35.45
N ALA A 191 0.74 22.20 -35.61
CA ALA A 191 0.75 23.62 -36.01
C ALA A 191 1.43 24.49 -34.93
N ALA A 192 1.20 24.18 -33.64
CA ALA A 192 1.85 24.91 -32.55
C ALA A 192 3.39 24.72 -32.57
N PHE A 193 3.88 23.49 -32.76
CA PHE A 193 5.33 23.22 -32.91
C PHE A 193 5.92 23.88 -34.16
N ALA A 194 5.21 23.82 -35.29
CA ALA A 194 5.67 24.45 -36.54
C ALA A 194 5.78 25.98 -36.42
N GLY A 195 4.98 26.62 -35.52
CA GLY A 195 5.05 28.05 -35.24
C GLY A 195 6.13 28.46 -34.23
N CYS A 196 6.82 27.53 -33.57
CA CYS A 196 7.83 27.83 -32.59
C CYS A 196 9.16 28.28 -33.25
N SER A 197 9.74 29.40 -32.79
CA SER A 197 11.08 29.84 -33.21
C SER A 197 12.21 28.94 -32.67
N HIS A 198 11.97 28.32 -31.50
CA HIS A 198 12.92 27.39 -30.87
C HIS A 198 12.17 26.24 -30.22
N ILE A 199 12.65 25.01 -30.43
CA ILE A 199 12.16 23.80 -29.80
C ILE A 199 13.31 23.19 -28.98
N VAL A 200 13.05 22.87 -27.71
CA VAL A 200 13.99 22.18 -26.84
C VAL A 200 13.37 20.84 -26.42
N GLU A 201 14.03 19.74 -26.76
CA GLU A 201 13.66 18.39 -26.37
C GLU A 201 14.81 17.77 -25.57
N LYS A 202 14.53 17.25 -24.38
CA LYS A 202 15.52 16.57 -23.53
C LYS A 202 14.88 15.45 -22.74
N THR A 203 15.63 14.38 -22.53
CA THR A 203 15.29 13.30 -21.61
C THR A 203 15.98 13.53 -20.27
N TYR A 204 15.22 13.41 -19.18
CA TYR A 204 15.71 13.56 -17.83
C TYR A 204 15.54 12.27 -17.05
N HIS A 205 16.55 11.88 -16.25
CA HIS A 205 16.52 10.69 -15.42
C HIS A 205 16.60 11.10 -13.94
N THR A 206 15.68 10.60 -13.14
CA THR A 206 15.71 10.75 -11.68
C THR A 206 15.86 9.39 -11.02
N LYS A 207 16.54 9.33 -9.88
CA LYS A 207 16.59 8.09 -9.09
C LYS A 207 15.29 7.90 -8.33
N ALA A 208 14.86 6.63 -8.18
CA ALA A 208 13.80 6.27 -7.26
C ALA A 208 14.29 6.47 -5.82
N ASN A 209 13.49 7.17 -5.00
CA ASN A 209 13.78 7.43 -3.61
C ASN A 209 12.65 6.91 -2.73
N GLN A 210 13.01 6.35 -1.57
CA GLN A 210 12.06 6.03 -0.51
C GLN A 210 11.65 7.33 0.20
N GLN A 211 10.36 7.43 0.60
CA GLN A 211 9.82 8.60 1.32
C GLN A 211 10.47 8.80 2.70
N ALA A 212 11.05 7.76 3.28
CA ALA A 212 11.82 7.78 4.51
C ALA A 212 11.13 8.53 5.68
N MET A 213 9.80 8.34 5.84
CA MET A 213 9.07 8.87 6.99
C MET A 213 9.59 8.28 8.29
N MET A 214 9.70 9.11 9.35
CA MET A 214 10.25 8.71 10.65
C MET A 214 9.43 7.59 11.29
N GLU A 215 8.10 7.67 11.28
CA GLU A 215 7.23 6.56 11.63
C GLU A 215 7.10 5.63 10.43
N THR A 216 7.66 4.43 10.51
CA THR A 216 7.51 3.38 9.50
C THR A 216 6.05 2.89 9.43
N PHE A 217 5.76 1.94 8.56
CA PHE A 217 4.43 1.31 8.47
C PHE A 217 4.12 0.56 9.77
N ARG A 218 2.97 0.87 10.39
CA ARG A 218 2.53 0.25 11.64
C ARG A 218 1.03 0.05 11.64
N ALA A 219 0.62 -1.14 12.10
CA ALA A 219 -0.78 -1.44 12.38
C ALA A 219 -0.86 -2.48 13.50
N PHE A 220 -1.94 -2.44 14.28
CA PHE A 220 -2.37 -3.55 15.12
C PHE A 220 -3.88 -3.74 15.00
N THR A 221 -4.35 -4.94 15.33
CA THR A 221 -5.75 -5.32 15.16
C THR A 221 -6.27 -6.01 16.40
N TYR A 222 -7.57 -5.87 16.63
CA TYR A 222 -8.28 -6.60 17.66
C TYR A 222 -9.77 -6.75 17.32
N MET A 223 -10.41 -7.78 17.90
CA MET A 223 -11.86 -7.94 17.78
C MET A 223 -12.53 -7.19 18.94
N ASP A 224 -13.56 -6.38 18.65
CA ASP A 224 -14.36 -5.77 19.70
C ASP A 224 -15.45 -6.73 20.22
N VAL A 225 -16.13 -6.34 21.28
CA VAL A 225 -17.22 -7.12 21.92
C VAL A 225 -18.41 -7.40 20.98
N TYR A 226 -18.53 -6.65 19.88
CA TYR A 226 -19.56 -6.85 18.85
C TYR A 226 -19.07 -7.73 17.70
N GLY A 227 -17.88 -8.30 17.80
CA GLY A 227 -17.27 -9.12 16.75
C GLY A 227 -16.85 -8.33 15.51
N ARG A 228 -16.52 -7.04 15.63
CA ARG A 228 -15.94 -6.25 14.55
C ARG A 228 -14.42 -6.25 14.63
N LEU A 229 -13.79 -6.41 13.48
CA LEU A 229 -12.35 -6.23 13.34
C LEU A 229 -12.02 -4.73 13.47
N ASN A 230 -11.32 -4.35 14.51
CA ASN A 230 -10.74 -3.02 14.64
C ASN A 230 -9.30 -3.04 14.13
N VAL A 231 -8.98 -2.10 13.25
CA VAL A 231 -7.65 -1.95 12.65
C VAL A 231 -7.16 -0.56 13.01
N VAL A 232 -6.17 -0.49 13.88
CA VAL A 232 -5.48 0.77 14.22
C VAL A 232 -4.23 0.85 13.38
N ALA A 233 -4.19 1.82 12.47
CA ALA A 233 -3.14 1.88 11.46
C ALA A 233 -2.63 3.29 11.21
N SER A 234 -1.32 3.40 11.00
CA SER A 234 -0.67 4.61 10.51
C SER A 234 -0.94 4.76 9.01
N THR A 235 -2.07 5.36 8.67
CA THR A 235 -2.55 5.51 7.29
C THR A 235 -2.96 6.95 6.96
N GLN A 236 -2.84 7.36 5.71
CA GLN A 236 -3.38 8.62 5.20
C GLN A 236 -4.87 8.51 4.83
N VAL A 237 -5.38 7.28 4.60
CA VAL A 237 -6.67 7.01 3.92
C VAL A 237 -7.51 5.93 4.64
N PRO A 238 -8.00 6.15 5.87
CA PRO A 238 -8.64 5.11 6.68
C PRO A 238 -9.88 4.49 6.03
N PHE A 239 -10.65 5.24 5.26
CA PHE A 239 -11.83 4.72 4.55
C PHE A 239 -11.45 3.83 3.38
N HIS A 240 -10.35 4.14 2.70
CA HIS A 240 -9.81 3.30 1.64
C HIS A 240 -9.29 1.98 2.23
N VAL A 241 -8.50 2.04 3.30
CA VAL A 241 -8.04 0.84 4.04
C VAL A 241 -9.22 -0.06 4.40
N ARG A 242 -10.30 0.50 4.99
CA ARG A 242 -11.49 -0.28 5.33
C ARG A 242 -12.11 -0.97 4.11
N ARG A 243 -12.20 -0.27 2.98
CA ARG A 243 -12.80 -0.79 1.75
C ARG A 243 -11.98 -1.92 1.16
N ILE A 244 -10.67 -1.75 1.10
CA ILE A 244 -9.76 -2.75 0.54
C ILE A 244 -9.68 -3.98 1.44
N LEU A 245 -9.55 -3.82 2.77
CA LEU A 245 -9.56 -4.94 3.71
C LEU A 245 -10.86 -5.75 3.62
N ALA A 246 -12.01 -5.08 3.55
CA ALA A 246 -13.30 -5.76 3.39
C ALA A 246 -13.34 -6.60 2.10
N HIS A 247 -12.77 -6.07 1.01
CA HIS A 247 -12.70 -6.78 -0.25
C HIS A 247 -11.71 -7.94 -0.20
N ALA A 248 -10.49 -7.72 0.28
CA ALA A 248 -9.42 -8.72 0.33
C ALA A 248 -9.76 -9.91 1.26
N LEU A 249 -10.41 -9.62 2.40
CA LEU A 249 -10.83 -10.61 3.39
C LEU A 249 -12.21 -11.23 3.08
N ASP A 250 -12.89 -10.74 2.05
CA ASP A 250 -14.25 -11.16 1.66
C ASP A 250 -15.29 -11.02 2.78
N VAL A 251 -15.24 -9.91 3.52
CA VAL A 251 -16.16 -9.60 4.61
C VAL A 251 -16.88 -8.28 4.37
N SER A 252 -18.04 -8.09 5.01
CA SER A 252 -18.76 -6.81 4.92
C SER A 252 -17.95 -5.66 5.53
N LYS A 253 -17.99 -4.48 4.89
CA LYS A 253 -17.40 -3.23 5.44
C LYS A 253 -17.91 -2.88 6.83
N SER A 254 -19.14 -3.26 7.19
CA SER A 254 -19.71 -3.07 8.52
C SER A 254 -18.99 -3.85 9.62
N ARG A 255 -18.30 -4.94 9.26
CA ARG A 255 -17.51 -5.77 10.16
C ARG A 255 -16.11 -5.22 10.44
N ILE A 256 -15.71 -4.14 9.77
CA ILE A 256 -14.38 -3.55 9.91
C ILE A 256 -14.50 -2.09 10.36
N ARG A 257 -13.75 -1.73 11.38
CA ARG A 257 -13.53 -0.37 11.84
C ARG A 257 -12.05 -0.02 11.71
N VAL A 258 -11.72 1.03 10.96
CA VAL A 258 -10.33 1.52 10.86
C VAL A 258 -10.20 2.78 11.72
N ILE A 259 -9.21 2.77 12.59
CA ILE A 259 -8.87 3.87 13.49
C ILE A 259 -7.51 4.42 13.04
N LYS A 260 -7.49 5.71 12.71
CA LYS A 260 -6.29 6.44 12.32
C LYS A 260 -5.82 7.29 13.50
N PRO A 261 -4.76 6.89 14.22
CA PRO A 261 -4.11 7.75 15.21
C PRO A 261 -3.29 8.85 14.52
N ARG A 262 -2.42 9.52 15.26
CA ARG A 262 -1.44 10.42 14.67
C ARG A 262 -0.49 9.63 13.75
N ILE A 263 -0.10 10.27 12.65
CA ILE A 263 0.79 9.70 11.64
C ILE A 263 2.09 10.51 11.62
N GLY A 264 3.21 9.82 11.72
CA GLY A 264 4.57 10.38 11.75
C GLY A 264 5.21 10.52 10.36
N GLY A 265 4.45 11.09 9.43
CA GLY A 265 4.82 11.24 8.02
C GLY A 265 4.20 10.16 7.14
N GLY A 266 3.95 10.49 5.89
CA GLY A 266 3.37 9.58 4.90
C GLY A 266 3.89 9.83 3.50
N PHE A 267 3.90 11.10 3.05
CA PHE A 267 4.42 11.54 1.75
C PHE A 267 3.92 10.68 0.57
N GLY A 268 2.66 10.22 0.67
CA GLY A 268 2.05 9.33 -0.30
C GLY A 268 2.25 7.83 -0.06
N ALA A 269 3.28 7.39 0.67
CA ALA A 269 3.53 5.96 0.92
C ALA A 269 2.41 5.28 1.72
N LYS A 270 1.77 6.00 2.64
CA LYS A 270 0.69 5.48 3.49
C LYS A 270 -0.71 5.72 2.91
N GLN A 271 -0.82 5.89 1.60
CA GLN A 271 -2.09 5.96 0.88
C GLN A 271 -2.57 4.59 0.38
N THR A 272 -1.82 3.54 0.64
CA THR A 272 -2.17 2.15 0.36
C THR A 272 -2.59 1.42 1.63
N VAL A 273 -3.05 0.18 1.48
CA VAL A 273 -3.22 -0.74 2.62
C VAL A 273 -1.85 -1.30 3.00
N VAL A 274 -1.52 -1.21 4.26
CA VAL A 274 -0.24 -1.64 4.82
C VAL A 274 -0.51 -2.71 5.86
#